data_bacc6419a9d16b985c8eec54c6df2bdb
#
_entry.id   bacc6419a9d16b985c8eec54c6df2bdb
#
_cell.length_a   1.000
_cell.length_b   1.000
_cell.length_c   1.000
_cell.angle_alpha   90.00
_cell.angle_beta   90.00
_cell.angle_gamma   90.00
#
_symmetry.space_group_name_H-M   'P 1'
#
loop_
_entity.id
_entity.type
_entity.pdbx_description
1 polymer ?
#
loop_
_entity_poly.entity_id
_entity_poly.type
_entity_poly.pdbx_seq_one_letter_code
_entity_poly.pdbx_strand_id
1 'polypeptide(L)'
;MRDPGKPQQIIDAAIRVFARNGYYNSRVSDIAREAGIASGTIYLYFKTKDEILVTLFREKMAEWVAYARREIAGQPSAVAKIRRLVALHFSVLERQPDLAEVVQVELRQGHKFFRGASAQEVSAYFELIGAILQEGIAAGEIRSDVPVKVATKVLFGAMDQVATSWVLGKRAYRLSEAADPVASIFLKGVCVHGV
;
A
#
# COMPACT_ATOMS: atom_id res chain seq x y z
N MET A 1 -3.54 8.85 32.59
CA MET A 1 -3.07 7.63 31.93
C MET A 1 -3.36 7.76 30.44
N ARG A 2 -2.41 7.51 29.54
CA ARG A 2 -2.66 7.58 28.09
C ARG A 2 -3.51 6.36 27.70
N ASP A 3 -4.61 6.60 26.98
CA ASP A 3 -5.47 5.55 26.46
C ASP A 3 -4.79 4.90 25.24
N PRO A 4 -4.50 3.59 25.24
CA PRO A 4 -3.82 2.90 24.15
C PRO A 4 -4.62 2.84 22.84
N GLY A 5 -5.92 3.01 22.88
CA GLY A 5 -6.80 3.04 21.68
C GLY A 5 -6.84 4.39 20.97
N LYS A 6 -6.41 5.47 21.63
CA LYS A 6 -6.49 6.81 21.07
C LYS A 6 -5.62 7.04 19.83
N PRO A 7 -4.37 6.54 19.75
CA PRO A 7 -3.59 6.70 18.51
C PRO A 7 -4.30 6.14 17.29
N GLN A 8 -4.85 4.93 17.38
CA GLN A 8 -5.59 4.31 16.27
C GLN A 8 -6.84 5.12 15.89
N GLN A 9 -7.61 5.59 16.88
CA GLN A 9 -8.77 6.45 16.64
C GLN A 9 -8.39 7.73 15.89
N ILE A 10 -7.24 8.33 16.20
CA ILE A 10 -6.71 9.53 15.53
C ILE A 10 -6.28 9.19 14.10
N ILE A 11 -5.58 8.07 13.89
CA ILE A 11 -5.15 7.62 12.57
C ILE A 11 -6.36 7.35 11.65
N ASP A 12 -7.38 6.65 12.14
CA ASP A 12 -8.59 6.36 11.36
C ASP A 12 -9.36 7.64 11.00
N ALA A 13 -9.43 8.60 11.91
CA ALA A 13 -10.01 9.91 11.63
C ALA A 13 -9.18 10.70 10.61
N ALA A 14 -7.85 10.64 10.71
CA ALA A 14 -6.94 11.30 9.78
C ALA A 14 -7.10 10.76 8.35
N ILE A 15 -7.27 9.45 8.16
CA ILE A 15 -7.53 8.85 6.84
C ILE A 15 -8.76 9.51 6.21
N ARG A 16 -9.88 9.56 6.93
CA ARG A 16 -11.14 10.16 6.42
C ARG A 16 -11.00 11.65 6.11
N VAL A 17 -10.31 12.39 6.98
CA VAL A 17 -10.11 13.84 6.79
C VAL A 17 -9.17 14.13 5.63
N PHE A 18 -8.05 13.41 5.51
CA PHE A 18 -7.11 13.59 4.41
C PHE A 18 -7.71 13.17 3.07
N ALA A 19 -8.45 12.08 3.02
CA ALA A 19 -9.16 11.66 1.80
C ALA A 19 -10.18 12.69 1.31
N ARG A 20 -10.91 13.33 2.23
CA ARG A 20 -11.97 14.29 1.91
C ARG A 20 -11.45 15.66 1.53
N ASN A 21 -10.48 16.18 2.25
CA ASN A 21 -10.03 17.57 2.17
C ASN A 21 -8.68 17.75 1.49
N GLY A 22 -7.95 16.66 1.26
CA GLY A 22 -6.52 16.67 0.95
C GLY A 22 -5.65 16.96 2.18
N TYR A 23 -4.42 16.47 2.15
CA TYR A 23 -3.48 16.64 3.27
C TYR A 23 -3.20 18.12 3.58
N TYR A 24 -2.90 18.93 2.57
CA TYR A 24 -2.51 20.33 2.77
C TYR A 24 -3.63 21.17 3.37
N ASN A 25 -4.86 20.97 2.96
CA ASN A 25 -6.03 21.74 3.43
C ASN A 25 -6.56 21.25 4.78
N SER A 26 -6.14 20.08 5.26
CA SER A 26 -6.59 19.51 6.53
C SER A 26 -5.87 20.13 7.72
N ARG A 27 -6.62 20.37 8.79
CA ARG A 27 -6.09 20.86 10.07
C ARG A 27 -6.18 19.77 11.14
N VAL A 28 -5.31 19.84 12.15
CA VAL A 28 -5.35 18.93 13.31
C VAL A 28 -6.72 19.04 14.04
N SER A 29 -7.32 20.23 14.05
CA SER A 29 -8.69 20.43 14.59
C SER A 29 -9.78 19.67 13.83
N ASP A 30 -9.62 19.47 12.52
CA ASP A 30 -10.57 18.67 11.72
C ASP A 30 -10.46 17.19 12.07
N ILE A 31 -9.23 16.70 12.26
CA ILE A 31 -8.96 15.33 12.72
C ILE A 31 -9.54 15.12 14.13
N ALA A 32 -9.36 16.09 15.03
CA ALA A 32 -9.90 16.01 16.38
C ALA A 32 -11.42 15.92 16.38
N ARG A 33 -12.08 16.77 15.57
CA ARG A 33 -13.54 16.76 15.40
C ARG A 33 -14.02 15.43 14.83
N GLU A 34 -13.38 14.92 13.80
CA GLU A 34 -13.69 13.62 13.17
C GLU A 34 -13.49 12.45 14.15
N ALA A 35 -12.46 12.53 15.01
CA ALA A 35 -12.18 11.55 16.05
C ALA A 35 -13.07 11.70 17.30
N GLY A 36 -13.89 12.75 17.41
CA GLY A 36 -14.73 13.00 18.58
C GLY A 36 -13.94 13.32 19.86
N ILE A 37 -12.76 13.99 19.73
CA ILE A 37 -11.88 14.35 20.84
C ILE A 37 -11.50 15.83 20.80
N ALA A 38 -11.02 16.37 21.92
CA ALA A 38 -10.48 17.73 21.95
C ALA A 38 -9.16 17.82 21.17
N SER A 39 -8.92 18.94 20.47
CA SER A 39 -7.66 19.13 19.70
C SER A 39 -6.42 18.99 20.56
N GLY A 40 -6.46 19.44 21.81
CA GLY A 40 -5.37 19.25 22.77
C GLY A 40 -5.03 17.79 23.05
N THR A 41 -6.00 16.89 22.92
CA THR A 41 -5.78 15.45 23.12
C THR A 41 -4.90 14.87 22.01
N ILE A 42 -5.03 15.34 20.76
CA ILE A 42 -4.15 14.87 19.67
C ILE A 42 -2.69 15.15 19.99
N TYR A 43 -2.37 16.34 20.52
CA TYR A 43 -0.99 16.74 20.84
C TYR A 43 -0.33 15.93 21.97
N LEU A 44 -1.11 15.15 22.72
CA LEU A 44 -0.56 14.18 23.68
C LEU A 44 0.06 12.96 22.98
N TYR A 45 -0.33 12.67 21.74
CA TYR A 45 0.09 11.49 20.97
C TYR A 45 0.93 11.84 19.75
N PHE A 46 0.60 12.92 19.04
CA PHE A 46 1.26 13.37 17.81
C PHE A 46 1.60 14.85 17.90
N LYS A 47 2.85 15.21 17.67
CA LYS A 47 3.33 16.60 17.77
C LYS A 47 2.92 17.44 16.56
N THR A 48 2.81 16.83 15.39
CA THR A 48 2.53 17.52 14.13
C THR A 48 1.56 16.70 13.26
N LYS A 49 0.95 17.37 12.28
CA LYS A 49 0.15 16.72 11.23
C LYS A 49 1.02 15.77 10.39
N ASP A 50 2.28 16.11 10.16
CA ASP A 50 3.24 15.28 9.45
C ASP A 50 3.49 13.96 10.18
N GLU A 51 3.63 14.01 11.52
CA GLU A 51 3.82 12.80 12.34
C GLU A 51 2.60 11.86 12.24
N ILE A 52 1.38 12.41 12.20
CA ILE A 52 0.17 11.62 11.98
C ILE A 52 0.24 10.92 10.62
N LEU A 53 0.58 11.62 9.55
CA LEU A 53 0.63 11.05 8.20
C LEU A 53 1.73 9.99 8.07
N VAL A 54 2.92 10.23 8.62
CA VAL A 54 4.02 9.25 8.64
C VAL A 54 3.63 7.99 9.39
N THR A 55 3.03 8.16 10.58
CA THR A 55 2.61 7.03 11.40
C THR A 55 1.52 6.23 10.71
N LEU A 56 0.50 6.90 10.14
CA LEU A 56 -0.53 6.28 9.33
C LEU A 56 0.06 5.40 8.23
N PHE A 57 0.96 5.96 7.42
CA PHE A 57 1.58 5.20 6.32
C PHE A 57 2.35 4.00 6.82
N ARG A 58 3.20 4.19 7.85
CA ARG A 58 4.01 3.12 8.43
C ARG A 58 3.14 1.99 8.95
N GLU A 59 2.10 2.30 9.73
CA GLU A 59 1.20 1.29 10.29
C GLU A 59 0.45 0.55 9.18
N LYS A 60 -0.15 1.26 8.22
CA LYS A 60 -0.93 0.63 7.15
C LYS A 60 -0.05 -0.20 6.20
N MET A 61 1.17 0.22 5.93
CA MET A 61 2.13 -0.60 5.15
C MET A 61 2.57 -1.84 5.91
N ALA A 62 2.85 -1.74 7.22
CA ALA A 62 3.21 -2.90 8.03
C ALA A 62 2.05 -3.91 8.11
N GLU A 63 0.81 -3.43 8.35
CA GLU A 63 -0.41 -4.24 8.32
C GLU A 63 -0.59 -4.94 6.96
N TRP A 64 -0.40 -4.19 5.87
CA TRP A 64 -0.50 -4.70 4.51
C TRP A 64 0.52 -5.81 4.25
N VAL A 65 1.80 -5.58 4.53
CA VAL A 65 2.86 -6.57 4.29
C VAL A 65 2.64 -7.83 5.11
N ALA A 66 2.25 -7.71 6.38
CA ALA A 66 1.93 -8.84 7.24
C ALA A 66 0.73 -9.63 6.73
N TYR A 67 -0.33 -8.94 6.30
CA TYR A 67 -1.51 -9.54 5.69
C TYR A 67 -1.16 -10.28 4.40
N ALA A 68 -0.43 -9.63 3.49
CA ALA A 68 -0.04 -10.22 2.22
C ALA A 68 0.82 -11.48 2.41
N ARG A 69 1.83 -11.44 3.31
CA ARG A 69 2.65 -12.61 3.65
C ARG A 69 1.82 -13.81 4.08
N ARG A 70 0.86 -13.60 4.97
CA ARG A 70 -0.03 -14.67 5.46
C ARG A 70 -0.87 -15.26 4.34
N GLU A 71 -1.47 -14.41 3.51
CA GLU A 71 -2.38 -14.83 2.44
C GLU A 71 -1.70 -15.56 1.28
N ILE A 72 -0.42 -15.25 1.02
CA ILE A 72 0.34 -15.91 -0.05
C ILE A 72 1.08 -17.16 0.44
N ALA A 73 1.25 -17.35 1.74
CA ALA A 73 2.06 -18.45 2.29
C ALA A 73 1.57 -19.85 1.87
N GLY A 74 0.24 -20.00 1.74
CA GLY A 74 -0.37 -21.27 1.31
C GLY A 74 -0.46 -21.50 -0.19
N GLN A 75 0.07 -20.59 -1.02
CA GLN A 75 -0.01 -20.73 -2.47
C GLN A 75 1.03 -21.76 -2.97
N PRO A 76 0.67 -22.60 -3.96
CA PRO A 76 1.47 -23.75 -4.37
C PRO A 76 2.73 -23.39 -5.19
N SER A 77 2.82 -22.19 -5.74
CA SER A 77 3.90 -21.78 -6.64
C SER A 77 4.15 -20.28 -6.59
N ALA A 78 5.31 -19.84 -7.08
CA ALA A 78 5.63 -18.41 -7.19
C ALA A 78 4.66 -17.68 -8.12
N VAL A 79 4.23 -18.30 -9.21
CA VAL A 79 3.20 -17.79 -10.13
C VAL A 79 1.89 -17.57 -9.38
N ALA A 80 1.43 -18.54 -8.59
CA ALA A 80 0.21 -18.42 -7.80
C ALA A 80 0.34 -17.33 -6.73
N LYS A 81 1.49 -17.22 -6.07
CA LYS A 81 1.79 -16.15 -5.09
C LYS A 81 1.70 -14.76 -5.73
N ILE A 82 2.26 -14.56 -6.92
CA ILE A 82 2.19 -13.28 -7.66
C ILE A 82 0.73 -12.95 -8.00
N ARG A 83 -0.03 -13.88 -8.59
CA ARG A 83 -1.46 -13.66 -8.90
C ARG A 83 -2.25 -13.28 -7.65
N ARG A 84 -2.05 -14.03 -6.55
CA ARG A 84 -2.71 -13.75 -5.28
C ARG A 84 -2.33 -12.38 -4.71
N LEU A 85 -1.05 -12.01 -4.75
CA LEU A 85 -0.55 -10.73 -4.26
C LEU A 85 -1.19 -9.55 -5.01
N VAL A 86 -1.24 -9.62 -6.34
CA VAL A 86 -1.86 -8.57 -7.17
C VAL A 86 -3.36 -8.46 -6.86
N ALA A 87 -4.06 -9.59 -6.76
CA ALA A 87 -5.48 -9.62 -6.43
C ALA A 87 -5.77 -9.02 -5.05
N LEU A 88 -4.96 -9.35 -4.05
CA LEU A 88 -5.07 -8.80 -2.69
C LEU A 88 -4.82 -7.29 -2.67
N HIS A 89 -3.79 -6.82 -3.38
CA HIS A 89 -3.42 -5.41 -3.44
C HIS A 89 -4.60 -4.56 -3.94
N PHE A 90 -5.20 -4.94 -5.05
CA PHE A 90 -6.34 -4.21 -5.62
C PHE A 90 -7.60 -4.36 -4.77
N SER A 91 -7.87 -5.54 -4.26
CA SER A 91 -9.04 -5.79 -3.42
C SER A 91 -9.02 -4.99 -2.10
N VAL A 92 -7.86 -4.81 -1.48
CA VAL A 92 -7.73 -4.00 -0.25
C VAL A 92 -7.97 -2.53 -0.54
N LEU A 93 -7.38 -1.99 -1.61
CA LEU A 93 -7.59 -0.59 -2.02
C LEU A 93 -9.05 -0.32 -2.43
N GLU A 94 -9.68 -1.26 -3.16
CA GLU A 94 -11.09 -1.14 -3.55
C GLU A 94 -12.03 -1.08 -2.35
N ARG A 95 -11.75 -1.88 -1.30
CA ARG A 95 -12.55 -1.92 -0.07
C ARG A 95 -12.30 -0.75 0.88
N GLN A 96 -11.18 -0.06 0.74
CA GLN A 96 -10.78 1.06 1.60
C GLN A 96 -10.50 2.32 0.76
N PRO A 97 -11.55 2.92 0.15
CA PRO A 97 -11.38 4.01 -0.81
C PRO A 97 -10.71 5.26 -0.23
N ASP A 98 -10.96 5.58 1.06
CA ASP A 98 -10.32 6.72 1.72
C ASP A 98 -8.82 6.46 1.92
N LEU A 99 -8.44 5.22 2.31
CA LEU A 99 -7.05 4.84 2.42
C LEU A 99 -6.36 4.88 1.05
N ALA A 100 -7.03 4.37 0.00
CA ALA A 100 -6.51 4.42 -1.37
C ALA A 100 -6.24 5.87 -1.81
N GLU A 101 -7.14 6.81 -1.53
CA GLU A 101 -6.93 8.23 -1.80
C GLU A 101 -5.66 8.75 -1.11
N VAL A 102 -5.54 8.50 0.18
CA VAL A 102 -4.39 8.98 0.97
C VAL A 102 -3.07 8.38 0.47
N VAL A 103 -2.99 7.07 0.24
CA VAL A 103 -1.73 6.43 -0.15
C VAL A 103 -1.35 6.66 -1.60
N GLN A 104 -2.33 6.80 -2.50
CA GLN A 104 -2.06 6.99 -3.93
C GLN A 104 -1.90 8.45 -4.35
N VAL A 105 -2.52 9.38 -3.65
CA VAL A 105 -2.54 10.80 -4.05
C VAL A 105 -1.79 11.67 -3.04
N GLU A 106 -2.24 11.67 -1.79
CA GLU A 106 -1.77 12.64 -0.79
C GLU A 106 -0.32 12.43 -0.38
N LEU A 107 0.11 11.17 -0.22
CA LEU A 107 1.50 10.87 0.12
C LEU A 107 2.49 11.25 -0.96
N ARG A 108 2.10 11.18 -2.24
CA ARG A 108 2.99 11.52 -3.37
C ARG A 108 3.28 13.01 -3.50
N GLN A 109 2.37 13.86 -3.02
CA GLN A 109 2.58 15.31 -3.03
C GLN A 109 3.64 15.76 -2.02
N GLY A 110 3.92 14.94 -1.00
CA GLY A 110 4.91 15.22 0.02
C GLY A 110 6.32 14.75 -0.37
N HIS A 111 7.06 15.45 -1.24
CA HIS A 111 8.45 15.12 -1.61
C HIS A 111 9.39 14.88 -0.41
N LYS A 112 9.11 15.46 0.75
CA LYS A 112 9.86 15.23 1.99
C LYS A 112 9.56 13.86 2.62
N PHE A 113 8.38 13.29 2.38
CA PHE A 113 7.95 12.01 2.93
C PHE A 113 8.71 10.83 2.33
N PHE A 114 8.91 10.82 1.01
CA PHE A 114 9.59 9.72 0.32
C PHE A 114 11.09 9.61 0.65
N ARG A 115 11.73 10.67 1.15
CA ARG A 115 13.17 10.69 1.36
C ARG A 115 13.66 10.15 2.71
N GLY A 116 12.80 9.85 3.66
CA GLY A 116 13.29 9.43 4.98
C GLY A 116 12.40 8.49 5.78
N ALA A 117 11.11 8.75 5.88
CA ALA A 117 10.25 8.05 6.85
C ALA A 117 9.51 6.83 6.28
N SER A 118 9.37 6.72 4.95
CA SER A 118 8.63 5.65 4.28
C SER A 118 9.51 4.65 3.52
N ALA A 119 10.83 4.88 3.49
CA ALA A 119 11.74 4.03 2.73
C ALA A 119 11.81 2.60 3.27
N GLN A 120 11.71 2.41 4.58
CA GLN A 120 11.81 1.10 5.22
C GLN A 120 10.56 0.26 4.95
N GLU A 121 9.38 0.84 5.03
CA GLU A 121 8.10 0.16 4.83
C GLU A 121 7.90 -0.24 3.37
N VAL A 122 8.25 0.64 2.44
CA VAL A 122 8.26 0.31 1.00
C VAL A 122 9.31 -0.76 0.70
N SER A 123 10.48 -0.73 1.37
CA SER A 123 11.52 -1.79 1.25
C SER A 123 10.97 -3.15 1.66
N ALA A 124 10.24 -3.24 2.77
CA ALA A 124 9.64 -4.50 3.22
C ALA A 124 8.67 -5.10 2.20
N TYR A 125 7.93 -4.26 1.46
CA TYR A 125 7.06 -4.72 0.38
C TYR A 125 7.88 -5.16 -0.85
N PHE A 126 8.93 -4.44 -1.21
CA PHE A 126 9.84 -4.87 -2.27
C PHE A 126 10.56 -6.18 -1.93
N GLU A 127 10.97 -6.36 -0.68
CA GLU A 127 11.56 -7.61 -0.19
C GLU A 127 10.59 -8.78 -0.31
N LEU A 128 9.30 -8.56 0.00
CA LEU A 128 8.27 -9.59 -0.17
C LEU A 128 8.14 -10.01 -1.64
N ILE A 129 8.02 -9.05 -2.57
CA ILE A 129 7.93 -9.33 -4.01
C ILE A 129 9.22 -10.01 -4.49
N GLY A 130 10.37 -9.49 -4.10
CA GLY A 130 11.68 -10.04 -4.48
C GLY A 130 11.88 -11.49 -4.02
N ALA A 131 11.43 -11.82 -2.81
CA ALA A 131 11.49 -13.18 -2.28
C ALA A 131 10.65 -14.18 -3.11
N ILE A 132 9.43 -13.77 -3.53
CA ILE A 132 8.58 -14.60 -4.41
C ILE A 132 9.28 -14.84 -5.75
N LEU A 133 9.89 -13.81 -6.35
CA LEU A 133 10.60 -13.94 -7.61
C LEU A 133 11.82 -14.85 -7.50
N GLN A 134 12.60 -14.74 -6.42
CA GLN A 134 13.74 -15.62 -6.16
C GLN A 134 13.30 -17.08 -5.97
N GLU A 135 12.23 -17.31 -5.24
CA GLU A 135 11.62 -18.64 -5.09
C GLU A 135 11.22 -19.22 -6.45
N GLY A 136 10.58 -18.43 -7.32
CA GLY A 136 10.18 -18.86 -8.65
C GLY A 136 11.38 -19.17 -9.57
N ILE A 137 12.46 -18.42 -9.47
CA ILE A 137 13.73 -18.72 -10.19
C ILE A 137 14.31 -20.04 -9.70
N ALA A 138 14.39 -20.24 -8.39
CA ALA A 138 14.92 -21.47 -7.81
C ALA A 138 14.07 -22.71 -8.17
N ALA A 139 12.75 -22.53 -8.32
CA ALA A 139 11.83 -23.59 -8.75
C ALA A 139 11.75 -23.79 -10.27
N GLY A 140 12.44 -22.96 -11.08
CA GLY A 140 12.39 -23.01 -12.53
C GLY A 140 11.09 -22.51 -13.16
N GLU A 141 10.23 -21.83 -12.41
CA GLU A 141 9.00 -21.20 -12.89
C GLU A 141 9.27 -19.84 -13.56
N ILE A 142 10.24 -19.11 -13.04
CA ILE A 142 10.68 -17.80 -13.54
C ILE A 142 12.06 -17.96 -14.17
N ARG A 143 12.29 -17.26 -15.28
CA ARG A 143 13.57 -17.31 -16.00
C ARG A 143 14.72 -16.81 -15.13
N SER A 144 15.85 -17.49 -15.19
CA SER A 144 17.04 -17.18 -14.39
C SER A 144 17.75 -15.87 -14.78
N ASP A 145 17.49 -15.36 -15.99
CA ASP A 145 18.01 -14.08 -16.48
C ASP A 145 17.21 -12.86 -16.05
N VAL A 146 16.09 -13.05 -15.33
CA VAL A 146 15.26 -11.96 -14.84
C VAL A 146 15.97 -11.19 -13.72
N PRO A 147 16.25 -9.89 -13.91
CA PRO A 147 16.87 -9.07 -12.87
C PRO A 147 15.87 -8.77 -11.75
N VAL A 148 15.86 -9.56 -10.68
CA VAL A 148 14.88 -9.53 -9.58
C VAL A 148 14.58 -8.11 -9.08
N LYS A 149 15.63 -7.29 -8.86
CA LYS A 149 15.44 -5.90 -8.40
C LYS A 149 14.64 -5.03 -9.38
N VAL A 150 14.79 -5.27 -10.67
CA VAL A 150 14.03 -4.55 -11.72
C VAL A 150 12.61 -5.09 -11.81
N ALA A 151 12.46 -6.40 -11.87
CA ALA A 151 11.15 -7.07 -11.94
C ALA A 151 10.26 -6.72 -10.74
N THR A 152 10.84 -6.66 -9.54
CA THR A 152 10.15 -6.17 -8.33
C THR A 152 9.56 -4.78 -8.53
N LYS A 153 10.36 -3.83 -9.05
CA LYS A 153 9.91 -2.46 -9.30
C LYS A 153 8.89 -2.37 -10.43
N VAL A 154 9.01 -3.21 -11.45
CA VAL A 154 8.06 -3.29 -12.57
C VAL A 154 6.70 -3.76 -12.07
N LEU A 155 6.66 -4.85 -11.29
CA LEU A 155 5.40 -5.36 -10.74
C LEU A 155 4.76 -4.34 -9.80
N PHE A 156 5.54 -3.79 -8.86
CA PHE A 156 5.04 -2.76 -7.96
C PHE A 156 4.54 -1.54 -8.73
N GLY A 157 5.32 -1.02 -9.69
CA GLY A 157 4.95 0.14 -10.48
C GLY A 157 3.69 -0.07 -11.32
N ALA A 158 3.49 -1.29 -11.86
CA ALA A 158 2.27 -1.63 -12.59
C ALA A 158 1.04 -1.58 -11.67
N MET A 159 1.11 -2.23 -10.49
CA MET A 159 0.01 -2.21 -9.52
C MET A 159 -0.27 -0.79 -9.03
N ASP A 160 0.77 -0.07 -8.68
CA ASP A 160 0.72 1.27 -8.15
C ASP A 160 0.12 2.28 -9.16
N GLN A 161 0.55 2.22 -10.43
CA GLN A 161 0.02 3.10 -11.48
C GLN A 161 -1.45 2.80 -11.81
N VAL A 162 -1.84 1.53 -11.86
CA VAL A 162 -3.24 1.14 -12.09
C VAL A 162 -4.12 1.62 -10.95
N ALA A 163 -3.69 1.44 -9.68
CA ALA A 163 -4.42 1.92 -8.52
C ALA A 163 -4.53 3.46 -8.51
N THR A 164 -3.45 4.17 -8.82
CA THR A 164 -3.45 5.64 -8.93
C THR A 164 -4.42 6.13 -9.99
N SER A 165 -4.37 5.54 -11.20
CA SER A 165 -5.28 5.89 -12.29
C SER A 165 -6.73 5.62 -11.93
N TRP A 166 -7.01 4.55 -11.18
CA TRP A 166 -8.34 4.23 -10.70
C TRP A 166 -8.87 5.27 -9.69
N VAL A 167 -8.03 5.70 -8.73
CA VAL A 167 -8.41 6.76 -7.78
C VAL A 167 -8.67 8.06 -8.51
N LEU A 168 -7.76 8.52 -9.38
CA LEU A 168 -7.88 9.76 -10.14
C LEU A 168 -9.03 9.73 -11.16
N GLY A 169 -9.34 8.55 -11.68
CA GLY A 169 -10.47 8.29 -12.58
C GLY A 169 -11.82 8.14 -11.87
N LYS A 170 -11.92 8.61 -10.61
CA LYS A 170 -13.15 8.59 -9.80
C LYS A 170 -13.72 7.17 -9.60
N ARG A 171 -12.85 6.17 -9.62
CA ARG A 171 -13.19 4.75 -9.35
C ARG A 171 -14.30 4.23 -10.28
N ALA A 172 -14.19 4.55 -11.58
CA ALA A 172 -15.22 4.30 -12.59
C ALA A 172 -15.45 2.80 -12.91
N TYR A 173 -14.56 1.91 -12.44
CA TYR A 173 -14.64 0.45 -12.61
C TYR A 173 -14.21 -0.25 -11.32
N ARG A 174 -14.42 -1.55 -11.22
CA ARG A 174 -13.93 -2.34 -10.08
C ARG A 174 -12.44 -2.57 -10.23
N LEU A 175 -11.65 -2.05 -9.30
CA LEU A 175 -10.18 -2.18 -9.35
C LEU A 175 -9.74 -3.64 -9.34
N SER A 176 -10.48 -4.52 -8.66
CA SER A 176 -10.23 -5.96 -8.62
C SER A 176 -10.26 -6.62 -10.01
N GLU A 177 -10.98 -6.07 -10.99
CA GLU A 177 -11.02 -6.59 -12.37
C GLU A 177 -9.69 -6.39 -13.12
N ALA A 178 -8.85 -5.45 -12.68
CA ALA A 178 -7.51 -5.26 -13.24
C ALA A 178 -6.47 -6.28 -12.74
N ALA A 179 -6.81 -7.10 -11.74
CA ALA A 179 -5.84 -7.97 -11.09
C ALA A 179 -5.26 -9.04 -12.03
N ASP A 180 -6.13 -9.78 -12.71
CA ASP A 180 -5.68 -10.83 -13.63
C ASP A 180 -4.95 -10.28 -14.87
N PRO A 181 -5.43 -9.22 -15.54
CA PRO A 181 -4.68 -8.58 -16.61
C PRO A 181 -3.26 -8.13 -16.18
N VAL A 182 -3.12 -7.46 -15.05
CA VAL A 182 -1.81 -6.99 -14.56
C VAL A 182 -0.89 -8.17 -14.24
N ALA A 183 -1.38 -9.17 -13.51
CA ALA A 183 -0.60 -10.35 -13.19
C ALA A 183 -0.21 -11.13 -14.46
N SER A 184 -1.12 -11.30 -15.40
CA SER A 184 -0.86 -12.04 -16.65
C SER A 184 0.16 -11.35 -17.55
N ILE A 185 0.08 -10.02 -17.71
CA ILE A 185 1.05 -9.25 -18.50
C ILE A 185 2.46 -9.39 -17.87
N PHE A 186 2.56 -9.25 -16.55
CA PHE A 186 3.83 -9.39 -15.86
C PHE A 186 4.40 -10.81 -15.98
N LEU A 187 3.59 -11.83 -15.68
CA LEU A 187 4.02 -13.23 -15.68
C LEU A 187 4.46 -13.69 -17.07
N LYS A 188 3.75 -13.29 -18.13
CA LYS A 188 4.18 -13.58 -19.52
C LYS A 188 5.56 -13.02 -19.85
N GLY A 189 5.97 -11.93 -19.18
CA GLY A 189 7.31 -11.32 -19.33
C GLY A 189 8.42 -12.03 -18.57
N VAL A 190 8.11 -12.80 -17.53
CA VAL A 190 9.12 -13.34 -16.61
C VAL A 190 9.13 -14.88 -16.51
N CYS A 191 8.05 -15.57 -16.85
CA CYS A 191 7.99 -17.03 -16.77
C CYS A 191 8.76 -17.75 -17.87
N VAL A 192 9.22 -18.98 -17.58
CA VAL A 192 9.95 -19.84 -18.52
C VAL A 192 9.05 -20.29 -19.68
N HIS A 193 7.80 -20.61 -19.39
CA HIS A 193 6.80 -21.06 -20.37
C HIS A 193 5.59 -20.12 -20.31
N GLY A 194 4.91 -19.93 -21.45
CA GLY A 194 3.73 -19.05 -21.50
C GLY A 194 2.64 -19.51 -20.53
N VAL A 195 2.26 -18.62 -19.62
CA VAL A 195 1.20 -18.81 -18.59
C VAL A 195 -0.13 -18.31 -19.10
#